data_c5f6c6e6b6b2e714215e238d2675a22b
#
_entry.id   c5f6c6e6b6b2e714215e238d2675a22b
#
_cell.length_a   1.000
_cell.length_b   1.000
_cell.length_c   1.000
_cell.angle_alpha   90.00
_cell.angle_beta   90.00
_cell.angle_gamma   90.00
#
_symmetry.space_group_name_H-M   'P 1'
#
loop_
_entity.id
_entity.type
_entity.pdbx_description
1 polymer ?
#
loop_
_entity_poly.entity_id
_entity_poly.type
_entity_poly.pdbx_seq_one_letter_code
_entity_poly.pdbx_strand_id
1 'polypeptide(L)'
;ETDLDLMKLMGYGWNLGNQMEQSNYSGKMTTIEQCETSAGNPEATQKTFDGLKSYGVNTVRIPVAWSNFMSQDGKYTINKELFDRVETIVNYALNDEMYVIINIHWDGGWWGMFGAEEYDAKETPIRDEAWKKYISIWTQISERFKEYSDHLIFEGANEEISGRLNDNYKDPNTAQQNQTGKLGKKDPETEKIDATEIYEMANAINQKFVDIVRASGGNNAYRHLLIPGTGNESCVIEGNESETYVQNGTIDDRWKLPNDPAEKATGVKKMSVSVHYYDPVDYGLSATSTASYGYRDKWGVDYTDANGKTYKGQDDYDFMDNMLGKLKKFTDQGYGIILGECGVVKGYKDNIPDFMTYLFTQSKKLGMTPVWWDEGHYYNRGDGYFAYDDVGQVYAKLTGSKPNIPASAELVYTGIK
;
A
#
# COMPACT_ATOMS: atom_id res chain seq x y z
N GLU A 1 2.24 8.69 23.46
CA GLU A 1 3.06 8.46 22.27
C GLU A 1 2.50 9.25 21.11
N THR A 2 3.32 10.08 20.47
CA THR A 2 2.95 10.86 19.29
C THR A 2 3.00 9.99 18.03
N ASP A 3 2.39 10.46 16.94
CA ASP A 3 2.47 9.76 15.65
C ASP A 3 3.92 9.68 15.13
N LEU A 4 4.71 10.72 15.33
CA LEU A 4 6.13 10.70 14.97
C LEU A 4 6.96 9.74 15.84
N ASP A 5 6.58 9.52 17.09
CA ASP A 5 7.21 8.50 17.94
C ASP A 5 6.87 7.10 17.44
N LEU A 6 5.62 6.89 17.03
CA LEU A 6 5.21 5.61 16.42
C LEU A 6 6.02 5.31 15.17
N MET A 7 6.30 6.30 14.32
CA MET A 7 7.13 6.09 13.12
C MET A 7 8.52 5.55 13.49
N LYS A 8 9.11 6.01 14.59
CA LYS A 8 10.41 5.49 15.08
C LYS A 8 10.29 4.04 15.55
N LEU A 9 9.24 3.73 16.31
CA LEU A 9 9.02 2.39 16.88
C LEU A 9 8.70 1.35 15.80
N MET A 10 7.99 1.72 14.75
CA MET A 10 7.67 0.84 13.64
C MET A 10 8.92 0.38 12.87
N GLY A 11 10.02 1.10 12.99
CA GLY A 11 11.29 0.71 12.36
C GLY A 11 11.22 0.69 10.84
N TYR A 12 11.59 -0.44 10.25
CA TYR A 12 11.58 -0.70 8.82
C TYR A 12 10.62 -1.85 8.52
N GLY A 13 9.88 -1.74 7.43
CA GLY A 13 8.82 -2.68 7.11
C GLY A 13 9.02 -3.48 5.83
N TRP A 14 8.14 -4.45 5.67
CA TRP A 14 8.08 -5.35 4.54
C TRP A 14 6.62 -5.70 4.23
N ASN A 15 6.28 -5.82 2.95
CA ASN A 15 4.96 -6.23 2.49
C ASN A 15 4.90 -7.73 2.22
N LEU A 16 3.85 -8.39 2.72
CA LEU A 16 3.43 -9.71 2.26
C LEU A 16 2.67 -9.55 0.94
N GLY A 17 3.39 -9.10 -0.11
CA GLY A 17 2.81 -8.78 -1.40
C GLY A 17 2.53 -10.01 -2.26
N ASN A 18 1.54 -9.90 -3.14
CA ASN A 18 1.07 -10.97 -4.02
C ASN A 18 0.68 -12.24 -3.24
N GLN A 19 -0.04 -12.06 -2.14
CA GLN A 19 -0.51 -13.16 -1.31
C GLN A 19 -1.99 -13.03 -0.96
N MET A 20 -2.36 -12.35 0.13
CA MET A 20 -3.77 -12.22 0.54
C MET A 20 -4.59 -11.24 -0.31
N GLU A 21 -3.95 -10.39 -1.08
CA GLU A 21 -4.59 -9.45 -2.00
C GLU A 21 -4.78 -10.00 -3.42
N GLN A 22 -4.34 -11.22 -3.70
CA GLN A 22 -4.58 -11.85 -5.00
C GLN A 22 -6.07 -12.00 -5.24
N SER A 23 -6.57 -11.32 -6.27
CA SER A 23 -8.00 -11.25 -6.51
C SER A 23 -8.54 -12.47 -7.25
N ASN A 24 -9.63 -13.02 -6.74
CA ASN A 24 -10.42 -14.06 -7.42
C ASN A 24 -11.40 -13.45 -8.44
N TYR A 25 -10.92 -12.51 -9.23
CA TYR A 25 -11.76 -11.77 -10.19
C TYR A 25 -12.50 -12.67 -11.19
N SER A 26 -11.89 -13.77 -11.60
CA SER A 26 -12.51 -14.75 -12.51
C SER A 26 -13.52 -15.67 -11.82
N GLY A 27 -13.56 -15.71 -10.48
CA GLY A 27 -14.39 -16.64 -9.71
C GLY A 27 -13.96 -18.11 -9.77
N LYS A 28 -12.77 -18.40 -10.30
CA LYS A 28 -12.28 -19.78 -10.49
C LYS A 28 -11.60 -20.37 -9.27
N MET A 29 -11.16 -19.55 -8.33
CA MET A 29 -10.55 -19.99 -7.09
C MET A 29 -11.65 -20.28 -6.07
N THR A 30 -11.66 -21.49 -5.56
CA THR A 30 -12.74 -21.98 -4.66
C THR A 30 -12.29 -22.12 -3.22
N THR A 31 -10.99 -22.01 -2.95
CA THR A 31 -10.42 -22.05 -1.60
C THR A 31 -9.58 -20.83 -1.32
N ILE A 32 -9.44 -20.47 -0.06
CA ILE A 32 -8.60 -19.36 0.40
C ILE A 32 -7.14 -19.63 0.07
N GLU A 33 -6.69 -20.88 0.26
CA GLU A 33 -5.34 -21.31 -0.12
C GLU A 33 -5.03 -21.05 -1.60
N GLN A 34 -5.98 -21.34 -2.49
CA GLN A 34 -5.81 -21.06 -3.92
C GLN A 34 -5.60 -19.57 -4.20
N CYS A 35 -6.29 -18.69 -3.51
CA CYS A 35 -6.07 -17.26 -3.64
C CYS A 35 -4.71 -16.87 -3.06
N GLU A 36 -4.38 -17.33 -1.87
CA GLU A 36 -3.10 -17.01 -1.19
C GLU A 36 -1.89 -17.45 -1.99
N THR A 37 -1.97 -18.60 -2.67
CA THR A 37 -0.83 -19.19 -3.39
C THR A 37 -0.83 -18.93 -4.90
N SER A 38 -1.83 -18.25 -5.43
CA SER A 38 -2.05 -18.10 -6.89
C SER A 38 -0.92 -17.40 -7.63
N ALA A 39 -0.16 -16.53 -6.96
CA ALA A 39 1.01 -15.86 -7.53
C ALA A 39 2.32 -16.68 -7.41
N GLY A 40 2.24 -17.91 -6.91
CA GLY A 40 3.39 -18.80 -6.73
C GLY A 40 4.08 -18.68 -5.37
N ASN A 41 3.56 -17.87 -4.46
CA ASN A 41 4.07 -17.79 -3.10
C ASN A 41 3.51 -18.93 -2.25
N PRO A 42 4.28 -19.49 -1.29
CA PRO A 42 3.76 -20.46 -0.35
C PRO A 42 2.83 -19.80 0.67
N GLU A 43 2.00 -20.58 1.32
CA GLU A 43 1.25 -20.08 2.47
C GLU A 43 2.19 -19.52 3.54
N ALA A 44 1.82 -18.37 4.10
CA ALA A 44 2.56 -17.78 5.21
C ALA A 44 2.44 -18.64 6.47
N THR A 45 3.54 -18.75 7.21
CA THR A 45 3.63 -19.48 8.48
C THR A 45 4.31 -18.61 9.54
N GLN A 46 4.34 -19.06 10.79
CA GLN A 46 5.10 -18.36 11.83
C GLN A 46 6.57 -18.20 11.44
N LYS A 47 7.16 -19.20 10.79
CA LYS A 47 8.55 -19.16 10.32
C LYS A 47 8.82 -18.02 9.34
N THR A 48 7.83 -17.65 8.51
CA THR A 48 7.93 -16.50 7.62
C THR A 48 8.24 -15.22 8.40
N PHE A 49 7.57 -15.01 9.52
CA PHE A 49 7.70 -13.79 10.34
C PHE A 49 8.91 -13.87 11.29
N ASP A 50 9.17 -15.03 11.89
CA ASP A 50 10.38 -15.23 12.71
C ASP A 50 11.64 -14.88 11.91
N GLY A 51 11.70 -15.31 10.66
CA GLY A 51 12.80 -14.98 9.76
C GLY A 51 12.94 -13.48 9.51
N LEU A 52 11.85 -12.80 9.15
CA LEU A 52 11.83 -11.34 8.96
C LEU A 52 12.31 -10.61 10.23
N LYS A 53 11.81 -11.00 11.38
CA LYS A 53 12.21 -10.41 12.67
C LYS A 53 13.69 -10.54 12.92
N SER A 54 14.30 -11.67 12.55
CA SER A 54 15.74 -11.90 12.72
C SER A 54 16.60 -10.89 11.93
N TYR A 55 16.11 -10.37 10.82
CA TYR A 55 16.76 -9.30 10.05
C TYR A 55 16.52 -7.89 10.62
N GLY A 56 15.65 -7.74 11.61
CA GLY A 56 15.29 -6.45 12.17
C GLY A 56 14.09 -5.78 11.52
N VAL A 57 13.35 -6.51 10.66
CA VAL A 57 12.05 -6.04 10.16
C VAL A 57 11.10 -5.92 11.35
N ASN A 58 10.46 -4.77 11.51
CA ASN A 58 9.58 -4.52 12.66
C ASN A 58 8.14 -4.11 12.29
N THR A 59 7.86 -3.96 11.02
CA THR A 59 6.52 -3.68 10.49
C THR A 59 6.23 -4.57 9.30
N VAL A 60 5.06 -5.18 9.27
CA VAL A 60 4.56 -5.97 8.13
C VAL A 60 3.25 -5.39 7.64
N ARG A 61 3.15 -5.14 6.35
CA ARG A 61 1.88 -4.80 5.71
C ARG A 61 1.32 -6.05 5.04
N ILE A 62 0.07 -6.35 5.32
CA ILE A 62 -0.68 -7.50 4.80
C ILE A 62 -1.83 -6.95 3.97
N PRO A 63 -1.64 -6.74 2.66
CA PRO A 63 -2.72 -6.36 1.77
C PRO A 63 -3.76 -7.47 1.67
N VAL A 64 -5.05 -7.12 1.60
CA VAL A 64 -6.14 -8.11 1.62
C VAL A 64 -7.20 -7.81 0.56
N ALA A 65 -7.63 -8.86 -0.15
CA ALA A 65 -8.78 -8.87 -1.06
C ALA A 65 -9.98 -9.53 -0.37
N TRP A 66 -10.72 -8.76 0.40
CA TRP A 66 -11.86 -9.23 1.18
C TRP A 66 -13.03 -9.72 0.31
N SER A 67 -13.16 -9.19 -0.90
CA SER A 67 -14.23 -9.55 -1.84
C SER A 67 -14.08 -10.95 -2.43
N ASN A 68 -12.92 -11.60 -2.27
CA ASN A 68 -12.70 -12.94 -2.81
C ASN A 68 -13.71 -13.98 -2.29
N PHE A 69 -14.08 -13.86 -1.01
CA PHE A 69 -15.05 -14.74 -0.34
C PHE A 69 -15.99 -13.87 0.48
N MET A 70 -17.09 -13.47 -0.16
CA MET A 70 -18.06 -12.54 0.39
C MET A 70 -19.46 -12.92 -0.07
N SER A 71 -20.48 -12.67 0.78
CA SER A 71 -21.86 -12.93 0.41
C SER A 71 -22.33 -12.07 -0.77
N GLN A 72 -23.23 -12.62 -1.58
CA GLN A 72 -23.82 -11.97 -2.76
C GLN A 72 -25.25 -11.46 -2.50
N ASP A 73 -25.63 -11.30 -1.24
CA ASP A 73 -26.98 -10.94 -0.81
C ASP A 73 -27.18 -9.43 -0.58
N GLY A 74 -26.21 -8.62 -0.99
CA GLY A 74 -26.19 -7.16 -0.79
C GLY A 74 -25.77 -6.72 0.62
N LYS A 75 -25.41 -7.67 1.50
CA LYS A 75 -24.90 -7.37 2.86
C LYS A 75 -23.37 -7.32 2.91
N TYR A 76 -22.72 -7.89 1.91
CA TYR A 76 -21.24 -7.93 1.79
C TYR A 76 -20.59 -8.60 3.01
N THR A 77 -21.17 -9.71 3.48
CA THR A 77 -20.64 -10.45 4.63
C THR A 77 -19.39 -11.20 4.22
N ILE A 78 -18.28 -10.88 4.88
CA ILE A 78 -17.00 -11.55 4.66
C ILE A 78 -17.07 -12.97 5.19
N ASN A 79 -16.60 -13.94 4.39
CA ASN A 79 -16.56 -15.34 4.80
C ASN A 79 -15.71 -15.52 6.06
N LYS A 80 -16.22 -16.33 6.98
CA LYS A 80 -15.53 -16.58 8.27
C LYS A 80 -14.13 -17.17 8.07
N GLU A 81 -13.96 -18.08 7.12
CA GLU A 81 -12.67 -18.74 6.88
C GLU A 81 -11.64 -17.76 6.36
N LEU A 82 -12.02 -16.77 5.54
CA LEU A 82 -11.14 -15.70 5.09
C LEU A 82 -10.71 -14.83 6.28
N PHE A 83 -11.65 -14.43 7.14
CA PHE A 83 -11.31 -13.71 8.35
C PHE A 83 -10.35 -14.49 9.25
N ASP A 84 -10.66 -15.78 9.49
CA ASP A 84 -9.82 -16.63 10.33
C ASP A 84 -8.38 -16.73 9.77
N ARG A 85 -8.24 -16.84 8.44
CA ARG A 85 -6.91 -16.90 7.81
C ARG A 85 -6.15 -15.59 7.93
N VAL A 86 -6.78 -14.45 7.64
CA VAL A 86 -6.16 -13.14 7.80
C VAL A 86 -5.73 -12.91 9.25
N GLU A 87 -6.60 -13.21 10.20
CA GLU A 87 -6.30 -13.10 11.64
C GLU A 87 -5.13 -14.00 12.06
N THR A 88 -5.05 -15.21 11.53
CA THR A 88 -3.93 -16.13 11.76
C THR A 88 -2.60 -15.49 11.29
N ILE A 89 -2.59 -14.92 10.09
CA ILE A 89 -1.38 -14.28 9.55
C ILE A 89 -1.01 -13.03 10.37
N VAL A 90 -2.00 -12.22 10.74
CA VAL A 90 -1.79 -11.08 11.64
C VAL A 90 -1.15 -11.52 12.95
N ASN A 91 -1.65 -12.61 13.54
CA ASN A 91 -1.12 -13.13 14.79
C ASN A 91 0.31 -13.67 14.67
N TYR A 92 0.72 -14.23 13.52
CA TYR A 92 2.10 -14.60 13.31
C TYR A 92 3.06 -13.41 13.49
N ALA A 93 2.74 -12.27 12.91
CA ALA A 93 3.56 -11.08 13.05
C ALA A 93 3.47 -10.47 14.47
N LEU A 94 2.29 -10.46 15.07
CA LEU A 94 2.12 -9.97 16.46
C LEU A 94 2.83 -10.85 17.48
N ASN A 95 2.94 -12.16 17.26
CA ASN A 95 3.73 -13.06 18.11
C ASN A 95 5.21 -12.66 18.17
N ASP A 96 5.71 -12.04 17.11
CA ASP A 96 7.08 -11.48 17.04
C ASP A 96 7.14 -10.00 17.45
N GLU A 97 6.10 -9.50 18.09
CA GLU A 97 5.98 -8.12 18.55
C GLU A 97 6.17 -7.08 17.44
N MET A 98 5.83 -7.44 16.18
CA MET A 98 5.85 -6.53 15.05
C MET A 98 4.61 -5.64 15.04
N TYR A 99 4.73 -4.50 14.36
CA TYR A 99 3.57 -3.73 13.91
C TYR A 99 3.00 -4.37 12.64
N VAL A 100 1.67 -4.37 12.53
CA VAL A 100 0.96 -4.99 11.42
C VAL A 100 -0.02 -3.99 10.81
N ILE A 101 0.02 -3.86 9.49
CA ILE A 101 -0.93 -3.03 8.73
C ILE A 101 -1.82 -3.96 7.90
N ILE A 102 -3.13 -3.83 8.03
CA ILE A 102 -4.11 -4.48 7.15
C ILE A 102 -4.95 -3.44 6.44
N ASN A 103 -5.39 -3.74 5.22
CA ASN A 103 -6.14 -2.81 4.38
C ASN A 103 -7.29 -3.49 3.62
N ILE A 104 -7.96 -2.72 2.77
CA ILE A 104 -8.66 -3.20 1.58
C ILE A 104 -7.77 -2.82 0.40
N HIS A 105 -7.29 -3.83 -0.35
CA HIS A 105 -6.42 -3.60 -1.51
C HIS A 105 -7.25 -3.34 -2.79
N TRP A 106 -6.73 -3.64 -3.98
CA TRP A 106 -7.49 -3.49 -5.23
C TRP A 106 -8.84 -4.25 -5.19
N ASP A 107 -8.85 -5.42 -4.58
CA ASP A 107 -10.05 -6.14 -4.15
C ASP A 107 -11.05 -6.41 -5.28
N GLY A 108 -10.52 -6.71 -6.48
CA GLY A 108 -11.34 -6.96 -7.67
C GLY A 108 -11.83 -5.71 -8.38
N GLY A 109 -11.35 -4.54 -8.02
CA GLY A 109 -11.59 -3.29 -8.77
C GLY A 109 -12.96 -2.66 -8.58
N TRP A 110 -13.70 -3.01 -7.54
CA TRP A 110 -15.05 -2.43 -7.30
C TRP A 110 -15.03 -0.93 -6.94
N TRP A 111 -13.87 -0.34 -6.71
CA TRP A 111 -13.69 1.08 -6.39
C TRP A 111 -14.26 2.01 -7.47
N GLY A 112 -14.23 1.61 -8.73
CA GLY A 112 -14.83 2.35 -9.83
C GLY A 112 -16.34 2.59 -9.69
N MET A 113 -17.02 1.83 -8.84
CA MET A 113 -18.42 2.05 -8.49
C MET A 113 -18.65 3.38 -7.78
N PHE A 114 -17.67 3.90 -7.04
CA PHE A 114 -17.77 5.22 -6.42
C PHE A 114 -17.87 6.35 -7.43
N GLY A 115 -17.25 6.19 -8.60
CA GLY A 115 -17.33 7.15 -9.70
C GLY A 115 -18.59 7.00 -10.55
N ALA A 116 -19.37 5.94 -10.38
CA ALA A 116 -20.51 5.67 -11.24
C ALA A 116 -21.71 6.58 -10.94
N GLU A 117 -22.38 7.01 -12.01
CA GLU A 117 -23.66 7.72 -11.97
C GLU A 117 -24.83 6.83 -12.41
N GLU A 118 -24.53 5.62 -12.85
CA GLU A 118 -25.52 4.67 -13.35
C GLU A 118 -26.32 4.03 -12.21
N TYR A 119 -27.39 3.36 -12.62
CA TYR A 119 -28.26 2.57 -11.76
C TYR A 119 -28.06 1.06 -12.03
N ASP A 120 -28.20 0.25 -11.02
CA ASP A 120 -28.26 -1.19 -11.18
C ASP A 120 -29.63 -1.66 -11.72
N ALA A 121 -29.79 -2.97 -11.95
CA ALA A 121 -31.05 -3.55 -12.42
C ALA A 121 -32.23 -3.38 -11.44
N LYS A 122 -31.98 -2.95 -10.20
CA LYS A 122 -32.99 -2.68 -9.17
C LYS A 122 -33.26 -1.18 -8.98
N GLU A 123 -32.81 -0.37 -9.92
CA GLU A 123 -32.90 1.10 -9.85
C GLU A 123 -32.18 1.71 -8.62
N THR A 124 -31.16 1.00 -8.08
CA THR A 124 -30.30 1.53 -7.00
C THR A 124 -29.08 2.19 -7.63
N PRO A 125 -28.70 3.41 -7.21
CA PRO A 125 -27.46 4.02 -7.66
C PRO A 125 -26.25 3.13 -7.34
N ILE A 126 -25.42 2.87 -8.32
CA ILE A 126 -24.22 2.01 -8.16
C ILE A 126 -23.27 2.57 -7.10
N ARG A 127 -23.11 3.91 -7.06
CA ARG A 127 -22.34 4.57 -6.00
C ARG A 127 -22.86 4.25 -4.59
N ASP A 128 -24.16 4.14 -4.40
CA ASP A 128 -24.75 3.78 -3.11
C ASP A 128 -24.36 2.35 -2.72
N GLU A 129 -24.27 1.42 -3.67
CA GLU A 129 -23.78 0.08 -3.42
C GLU A 129 -22.27 0.08 -3.04
N ALA A 130 -21.47 0.95 -3.66
CA ALA A 130 -20.07 1.12 -3.25
C ALA A 130 -19.96 1.56 -1.79
N TRP A 131 -20.75 2.53 -1.36
CA TRP A 131 -20.81 2.96 0.04
C TRP A 131 -21.24 1.85 0.98
N LYS A 132 -22.28 1.11 0.65
CA LYS A 132 -22.75 -0.03 1.46
C LYS A 132 -21.64 -1.06 1.64
N LYS A 133 -20.95 -1.41 0.56
CA LYS A 133 -19.86 -2.38 0.58
C LYS A 133 -18.70 -1.89 1.45
N TYR A 134 -18.25 -0.67 1.25
CA TYR A 134 -17.15 -0.07 2.03
C TYR A 134 -17.48 -0.03 3.52
N ILE A 135 -18.68 0.46 3.87
CA ILE A 135 -19.16 0.52 5.25
C ILE A 135 -19.24 -0.89 5.86
N SER A 136 -19.79 -1.86 5.12
CA SER A 136 -19.90 -3.23 5.60
C SER A 136 -18.53 -3.86 5.89
N ILE A 137 -17.58 -3.73 4.98
CA ILE A 137 -16.23 -4.30 5.14
C ILE A 137 -15.55 -3.70 6.37
N TRP A 138 -15.49 -2.38 6.49
CA TRP A 138 -14.82 -1.75 7.65
C TRP A 138 -15.55 -1.97 8.96
N THR A 139 -16.86 -2.07 8.95
CA THR A 139 -17.63 -2.42 10.16
C THR A 139 -17.26 -3.82 10.65
N GLN A 140 -17.17 -4.79 9.74
CA GLN A 140 -16.80 -6.16 10.08
C GLN A 140 -15.35 -6.27 10.57
N ILE A 141 -14.40 -5.61 9.89
CA ILE A 141 -12.98 -5.58 10.29
C ILE A 141 -12.85 -4.93 11.67
N SER A 142 -13.47 -3.78 11.86
CA SER A 142 -13.43 -3.04 13.12
C SER A 142 -13.97 -3.87 14.28
N GLU A 143 -15.06 -4.58 14.10
CA GLU A 143 -15.64 -5.43 15.15
C GLU A 143 -14.75 -6.64 15.44
N ARG A 144 -14.19 -7.27 14.41
CA ARG A 144 -13.35 -8.46 14.59
C ARG A 144 -12.08 -8.15 15.38
N PHE A 145 -11.46 -7.01 15.14
CA PHE A 145 -10.15 -6.67 15.69
C PHE A 145 -10.17 -5.60 16.78
N LYS A 146 -11.32 -5.22 17.30
CA LYS A 146 -11.42 -4.07 18.23
C LYS A 146 -10.65 -4.23 19.53
N GLU A 147 -10.42 -5.47 19.97
CA GLU A 147 -9.66 -5.77 21.21
C GLU A 147 -8.15 -5.99 20.96
N TYR A 148 -7.72 -5.96 19.70
CA TYR A 148 -6.30 -6.07 19.35
C TYR A 148 -5.52 -4.83 19.81
N SER A 149 -4.24 -5.02 20.14
CA SER A 149 -3.36 -3.96 20.60
C SER A 149 -3.13 -2.88 19.53
N ASP A 150 -2.45 -1.81 19.92
CA ASP A 150 -2.02 -0.71 19.04
C ASP A 150 -0.92 -1.11 18.03
N HIS A 151 -0.39 -2.33 18.13
CA HIS A 151 0.46 -2.90 17.10
C HIS A 151 -0.28 -3.24 15.81
N LEU A 152 -1.61 -3.35 15.84
CA LEU A 152 -2.42 -3.51 14.64
C LEU A 152 -2.95 -2.16 14.16
N ILE A 153 -2.59 -1.80 12.93
CA ILE A 153 -2.93 -0.55 12.25
C ILE A 153 -3.88 -0.85 11.10
N PHE A 154 -4.91 -0.04 10.93
CA PHE A 154 -5.84 -0.15 9.81
C PHE A 154 -5.53 0.90 8.76
N GLU A 155 -5.45 0.48 7.50
CA GLU A 155 -5.28 1.32 6.32
C GLU A 155 -6.57 1.30 5.48
N GLY A 156 -7.19 2.45 5.28
CA GLY A 156 -8.55 2.58 4.74
C GLY A 156 -8.75 2.06 3.32
N ALA A 157 -7.72 2.13 2.49
CA ALA A 157 -7.68 1.64 1.11
C ALA A 157 -6.22 1.56 0.67
N ASN A 158 -5.98 1.09 -0.57
CA ASN A 158 -4.66 1.06 -1.17
C ASN A 158 -4.43 2.32 -2.06
N GLU A 159 -4.36 2.17 -3.36
CA GLU A 159 -4.11 3.24 -4.34
C GLU A 159 -5.37 3.71 -5.06
N GLU A 160 -6.49 3.06 -4.83
CA GLU A 160 -7.69 3.16 -5.65
C GLU A 160 -8.52 4.41 -5.38
N ILE A 161 -8.34 5.10 -4.25
CA ILE A 161 -9.05 6.36 -3.96
C ILE A 161 -8.36 7.56 -4.61
N SER A 162 -8.34 7.55 -5.93
CA SER A 162 -7.64 8.48 -6.83
C SER A 162 -8.42 8.57 -8.14
N GLY A 163 -7.75 8.84 -9.23
CA GLY A 163 -8.30 8.69 -10.58
C GLY A 163 -8.89 7.31 -10.85
N ARG A 164 -8.43 6.29 -10.13
CA ARG A 164 -8.97 4.92 -10.20
C ARG A 164 -10.40 4.77 -9.68
N LEU A 165 -10.96 5.77 -9.02
CA LEU A 165 -12.40 5.83 -8.75
C LEU A 165 -13.25 5.91 -10.04
N ASN A 166 -12.61 6.15 -11.18
CA ASN A 166 -13.22 6.12 -12.50
C ASN A 166 -12.86 4.87 -13.32
N ASP A 167 -12.15 3.91 -12.75
CA ASP A 167 -11.78 2.68 -13.45
C ASP A 167 -12.99 1.80 -13.75
N ASN A 168 -12.78 0.84 -14.65
CA ASN A 168 -13.78 -0.17 -14.93
C ASN A 168 -14.13 -0.99 -13.68
N TYR A 169 -15.39 -1.27 -13.49
CA TYR A 169 -15.89 -2.12 -12.41
C TYR A 169 -16.87 -3.17 -12.95
N LYS A 170 -17.18 -4.17 -12.14
CA LYS A 170 -18.28 -5.10 -12.41
C LYS A 170 -19.58 -4.57 -11.82
N ASP A 171 -20.65 -4.61 -12.62
CA ASP A 171 -22.00 -4.41 -12.08
C ASP A 171 -22.30 -5.51 -11.04
N PRO A 172 -22.64 -5.14 -9.79
CA PRO A 172 -22.84 -6.10 -8.71
C PRO A 172 -24.06 -7.02 -8.92
N ASN A 173 -24.98 -6.67 -9.83
CA ASN A 173 -26.20 -7.44 -10.09
C ASN A 173 -26.15 -8.30 -11.35
N THR A 174 -25.42 -7.85 -12.37
CA THR A 174 -25.36 -8.54 -13.69
C THR A 174 -24.00 -9.18 -13.95
N ALA A 175 -23.00 -8.87 -13.15
CA ALA A 175 -21.59 -9.22 -13.40
C ALA A 175 -21.04 -8.67 -14.73
N GLN A 176 -21.75 -7.74 -15.37
CA GLN A 176 -21.30 -7.06 -16.57
C GLN A 176 -20.04 -6.25 -16.25
N GLN A 177 -19.01 -6.41 -17.08
CA GLN A 177 -17.74 -5.71 -16.95
C GLN A 177 -17.69 -4.45 -17.81
N ASN A 178 -16.61 -3.68 -17.62
CA ASN A 178 -16.30 -2.47 -18.40
C ASN A 178 -17.25 -1.28 -18.15
N GLN A 179 -17.96 -1.27 -17.05
CA GLN A 179 -18.58 -0.05 -16.56
C GLN A 179 -17.48 0.90 -16.10
N THR A 180 -17.61 2.18 -16.41
CA THR A 180 -16.60 3.21 -16.09
C THR A 180 -17.23 4.31 -15.24
N GLY A 181 -16.52 4.69 -14.16
CA GLY A 181 -16.91 5.84 -13.35
C GLY A 181 -16.74 7.18 -14.08
N LYS A 182 -17.39 8.24 -13.59
CA LYS A 182 -17.48 9.55 -14.26
C LYS A 182 -17.28 10.72 -13.30
N LEU A 183 -16.35 10.59 -12.33
CA LEU A 183 -15.98 11.73 -11.50
C LEU A 183 -15.08 12.70 -12.27
N GLY A 184 -15.36 13.98 -12.10
CA GLY A 184 -14.64 15.06 -12.77
C GLY A 184 -15.11 15.31 -14.20
N LYS A 185 -14.84 16.52 -14.66
CA LYS A 185 -15.19 16.96 -16.01
C LYS A 185 -13.95 17.00 -16.88
N LYS A 186 -14.03 16.36 -18.03
CA LYS A 186 -12.97 16.44 -19.03
C LYS A 186 -13.10 17.76 -19.80
N ASP A 187 -12.01 18.52 -19.82
CA ASP A 187 -11.90 19.70 -20.68
C ASP A 187 -11.79 19.24 -22.14
N PRO A 188 -12.70 19.67 -23.03
CA PRO A 188 -12.71 19.20 -24.40
C PRO A 188 -11.54 19.72 -25.25
N GLU A 189 -10.87 20.80 -24.84
CA GLU A 189 -9.74 21.38 -25.58
C GLU A 189 -8.41 20.79 -25.13
N THR A 190 -8.23 20.58 -23.81
CA THR A 190 -6.97 20.12 -23.22
C THR A 190 -6.95 18.63 -22.92
N GLU A 191 -8.08 17.95 -23.05
CA GLU A 191 -8.25 16.53 -22.66
C GLU A 191 -8.01 16.25 -21.17
N LYS A 192 -7.80 17.27 -20.35
CA LYS A 192 -7.56 17.15 -18.90
C LYS A 192 -8.86 16.99 -18.14
N ILE A 193 -8.82 16.21 -17.07
CA ILE A 193 -9.94 16.03 -16.14
C ILE A 193 -9.74 17.00 -14.96
N ASP A 194 -10.79 17.76 -14.63
CA ASP A 194 -10.83 18.47 -13.35
C ASP A 194 -10.99 17.45 -12.22
N ALA A 195 -9.96 17.28 -11.41
CA ALA A 195 -9.90 16.28 -10.36
C ALA A 195 -10.66 16.66 -9.07
N THR A 196 -11.32 17.81 -9.00
CA THR A 196 -11.96 18.28 -7.77
C THR A 196 -12.93 17.27 -7.18
N GLU A 197 -13.81 16.70 -7.99
CA GLU A 197 -14.77 15.66 -7.53
C GLU A 197 -14.07 14.38 -7.06
N ILE A 198 -12.93 14.04 -7.64
CA ILE A 198 -12.09 12.89 -7.20
C ILE A 198 -11.54 13.16 -5.81
N TYR A 199 -10.98 14.35 -5.55
CA TYR A 199 -10.50 14.74 -4.22
C TYR A 199 -11.62 14.76 -3.18
N GLU A 200 -12.78 15.30 -3.55
CA GLU A 200 -13.95 15.32 -2.67
C GLU A 200 -14.39 13.89 -2.29
N MET A 201 -14.45 12.98 -3.26
CA MET A 201 -14.80 11.58 -3.01
C MET A 201 -13.72 10.87 -2.18
N ALA A 202 -12.45 11.07 -2.47
CA ALA A 202 -11.35 10.51 -1.69
C ALA A 202 -11.42 10.99 -0.22
N ASN A 203 -11.64 12.27 0.01
CA ASN A 203 -11.78 12.82 1.34
C ASN A 203 -13.02 12.25 2.07
N ALA A 204 -14.14 12.06 1.35
CA ALA A 204 -15.35 11.48 1.94
C ALA A 204 -15.15 10.01 2.33
N ILE A 205 -14.45 9.23 1.50
CA ILE A 205 -14.13 7.82 1.79
C ILE A 205 -13.22 7.73 3.04
N ASN A 206 -12.17 8.54 3.09
CA ASN A 206 -11.26 8.59 4.23
C ASN A 206 -11.95 9.01 5.52
N GLN A 207 -12.85 10.01 5.46
CA GLN A 207 -13.63 10.42 6.64
C GLN A 207 -14.54 9.30 7.12
N LYS A 208 -15.22 8.62 6.20
CA LYS A 208 -16.09 7.48 6.54
C LYS A 208 -15.32 6.35 7.21
N PHE A 209 -14.11 6.05 6.74
CA PHE A 209 -13.22 5.08 7.36
C PHE A 209 -12.94 5.42 8.84
N VAL A 210 -12.52 6.65 9.11
CA VAL A 210 -12.25 7.11 10.48
C VAL A 210 -13.50 7.02 11.34
N ASP A 211 -14.64 7.49 10.82
CA ASP A 211 -15.91 7.48 11.55
C ASP A 211 -16.33 6.06 11.96
N ILE A 212 -16.25 5.11 11.05
CA ILE A 212 -16.62 3.71 11.32
C ILE A 212 -15.69 3.10 12.37
N VAL A 213 -14.39 3.24 12.21
CA VAL A 213 -13.44 2.63 13.13
C VAL A 213 -13.58 3.22 14.52
N ARG A 214 -13.66 4.54 14.65
CA ARG A 214 -13.80 5.21 15.96
C ARG A 214 -15.11 4.85 16.66
N ALA A 215 -16.22 4.79 15.92
CA ALA A 215 -17.53 4.45 16.47
C ALA A 215 -17.63 3.00 16.94
N SER A 216 -16.79 2.09 16.47
CA SER A 216 -16.82 0.69 16.88
C SER A 216 -16.37 0.46 18.33
N GLY A 217 -15.67 1.41 18.93
CA GLY A 217 -15.27 1.36 20.34
C GLY A 217 -14.10 0.41 20.61
N GLY A 218 -13.97 -0.03 21.86
CA GLY A 218 -12.83 -0.81 22.29
C GLY A 218 -11.50 -0.09 22.00
N ASN A 219 -10.46 -0.81 21.64
CA ASN A 219 -9.17 -0.23 21.27
C ASN A 219 -9.23 0.61 20.00
N ASN A 220 -10.26 0.42 19.17
CA ASN A 220 -10.44 1.19 17.93
C ASN A 220 -10.73 2.67 18.20
N ALA A 221 -11.21 3.04 19.39
CA ALA A 221 -11.39 4.44 19.76
C ALA A 221 -10.08 5.25 19.63
N TYR A 222 -8.94 4.60 19.80
CA TYR A 222 -7.61 5.23 19.80
C TYR A 222 -6.58 4.48 18.94
N ARG A 223 -7.02 3.50 18.16
CA ARG A 223 -6.16 2.76 17.24
C ARG A 223 -5.53 3.70 16.23
N HIS A 224 -4.26 3.45 15.92
CA HIS A 224 -3.59 4.19 14.86
C HIS A 224 -4.20 3.84 13.51
N LEU A 225 -4.49 4.85 12.70
CA LEU A 225 -5.10 4.71 11.38
C LEU A 225 -4.13 5.23 10.31
N LEU A 226 -4.06 4.52 9.21
CA LEU A 226 -3.29 4.91 8.05
C LEU A 226 -4.24 5.41 6.96
N ILE A 227 -4.10 6.69 6.62
CA ILE A 227 -4.99 7.37 5.69
C ILE A 227 -4.38 7.33 4.30
N PRO A 228 -5.00 6.65 3.35
CA PRO A 228 -4.49 6.61 1.98
C PRO A 228 -4.41 7.99 1.35
N GLY A 229 -3.23 8.34 0.86
CA GLY A 229 -3.06 9.48 -0.02
C GLY A 229 -3.74 9.22 -1.37
N THR A 230 -3.88 10.26 -2.16
CA THR A 230 -4.41 10.13 -3.52
C THR A 230 -3.36 9.44 -4.40
N GLY A 231 -3.78 8.41 -5.10
CA GLY A 231 -2.86 7.57 -5.86
C GLY A 231 -2.35 8.19 -7.15
N ASN A 232 -1.63 7.41 -7.87
CA ASN A 232 -0.80 7.75 -9.02
C ASN A 232 -1.52 8.43 -10.20
N GLU A 233 -2.76 8.08 -10.46
CA GLU A 233 -3.47 8.65 -11.62
C GLU A 233 -3.75 10.13 -11.49
N SER A 234 -3.66 10.69 -10.29
CA SER A 234 -3.84 12.13 -10.10
C SER A 234 -2.79 12.96 -10.83
N CYS A 235 -1.57 12.47 -10.99
CA CYS A 235 -0.53 13.15 -11.75
C CYS A 235 -0.88 13.24 -13.25
N VAL A 236 -1.50 12.21 -13.79
CA VAL A 236 -1.97 12.17 -15.18
C VAL A 236 -3.22 13.03 -15.36
N ILE A 237 -4.14 12.97 -14.40
CA ILE A 237 -5.38 13.75 -14.41
C ILE A 237 -5.10 15.25 -14.51
N GLU A 238 -4.15 15.74 -13.70
CA GLU A 238 -3.77 17.16 -13.67
C GLU A 238 -2.71 17.52 -14.72
N GLY A 239 -2.20 16.57 -15.47
CA GLY A 239 -1.15 16.80 -16.46
C GLY A 239 0.22 17.10 -15.87
N ASN A 240 0.48 16.65 -14.67
CA ASN A 240 1.76 16.79 -13.95
C ASN A 240 2.63 15.56 -14.10
N GLU A 241 2.88 15.13 -15.29
CA GLU A 241 3.58 13.89 -15.62
C GLU A 241 5.03 13.81 -15.12
N SER A 242 5.63 14.97 -14.81
CA SER A 242 6.98 15.06 -14.28
C SER A 242 7.08 14.85 -12.76
N GLU A 243 5.95 14.85 -12.09
CA GLU A 243 5.90 14.67 -10.64
C GLU A 243 5.88 13.20 -10.27
N THR A 244 6.03 12.90 -9.01
CA THR A 244 5.97 11.52 -8.59
C THR A 244 4.61 10.92 -8.80
N TYR A 245 4.65 9.69 -9.11
CA TYR A 245 3.59 8.76 -9.34
C TYR A 245 2.48 8.78 -8.25
N VAL A 246 2.83 8.81 -6.97
CA VAL A 246 1.85 8.64 -5.88
C VAL A 246 1.70 9.88 -5.01
N GLN A 247 2.67 10.76 -5.04
CA GLN A 247 2.70 11.90 -4.13
C GLN A 247 1.92 13.10 -4.63
N ASN A 248 1.77 13.23 -5.94
CA ASN A 248 1.28 14.44 -6.56
C ASN A 248 -0.11 14.85 -6.05
N GLY A 249 -1.06 13.91 -6.07
CA GLY A 249 -2.38 14.17 -5.54
C GLY A 249 -2.43 14.32 -4.03
N THR A 250 -1.59 13.60 -3.30
CA THR A 250 -1.53 13.67 -1.83
C THR A 250 -1.04 15.03 -1.34
N ILE A 251 -0.11 15.68 -2.06
CA ILE A 251 0.38 17.02 -1.70
C ILE A 251 -0.52 18.15 -2.17
N ASP A 252 -1.48 17.91 -3.05
CA ASP A 252 -2.48 18.90 -3.47
C ASP A 252 -3.35 19.33 -2.29
N ASP A 253 -3.63 20.63 -2.18
CA ASP A 253 -4.39 21.19 -1.06
C ASP A 253 -5.87 20.76 -1.04
N ARG A 254 -6.38 20.19 -2.12
CA ARG A 254 -7.72 19.60 -2.17
C ARG A 254 -7.83 18.27 -1.44
N TRP A 255 -6.73 17.49 -1.35
CA TRP A 255 -6.67 16.31 -0.50
C TRP A 255 -6.46 16.73 0.96
N LYS A 256 -7.27 16.19 1.86
CA LYS A 256 -7.25 16.58 3.28
C LYS A 256 -7.31 15.36 4.19
N LEU A 257 -6.59 15.45 5.30
CA LEU A 257 -6.75 14.48 6.38
C LEU A 257 -8.16 14.59 7.00
N PRO A 258 -8.75 13.46 7.39
CA PRO A 258 -10.03 13.44 8.10
C PRO A 258 -9.98 14.16 9.44
N ASN A 259 -11.15 14.55 9.93
CA ASN A 259 -11.33 14.91 11.33
C ASN A 259 -11.29 13.63 12.18
N ASP A 260 -10.50 13.63 13.24
CA ASP A 260 -10.34 12.46 14.10
C ASP A 260 -10.84 12.74 15.53
N PRO A 261 -11.92 12.07 15.99
CA PRO A 261 -12.38 12.16 17.36
C PRO A 261 -11.30 11.80 18.40
N ALA A 262 -10.39 10.89 18.07
CA ALA A 262 -9.30 10.50 18.97
C ALA A 262 -8.32 11.67 19.20
N GLU A 263 -7.94 12.39 18.16
CA GLU A 263 -7.11 13.59 18.27
C GLU A 263 -7.81 14.68 19.10
N LYS A 264 -9.09 14.90 18.83
CA LYS A 264 -9.90 15.87 19.59
C LYS A 264 -9.98 15.52 21.08
N ALA A 265 -10.07 14.24 21.42
CA ALA A 265 -10.19 13.79 22.81
C ALA A 265 -8.87 13.80 23.57
N THR A 266 -7.75 13.54 22.90
CA THR A 266 -6.43 13.31 23.53
C THR A 266 -5.43 14.43 23.29
N GLY A 267 -5.62 15.24 22.26
CA GLY A 267 -4.61 16.20 21.77
C GLY A 267 -3.45 15.52 21.03
N VAL A 268 -3.54 14.20 20.76
CA VAL A 268 -2.48 13.41 20.12
C VAL A 268 -2.98 12.89 18.78
N LYS A 269 -2.20 13.09 17.74
CA LYS A 269 -2.50 12.57 16.41
C LYS A 269 -2.43 11.03 16.39
N LYS A 270 -3.48 10.41 15.88
CA LYS A 270 -3.63 8.96 15.74
C LYS A 270 -3.84 8.53 14.29
N MET A 271 -3.36 9.35 13.36
CA MET A 271 -3.40 9.08 11.91
C MET A 271 -2.04 9.39 11.29
N SER A 272 -1.60 8.50 10.42
CA SER A 272 -0.47 8.74 9.51
C SER A 272 -0.97 8.81 8.07
N VAL A 273 -0.21 9.45 7.21
CA VAL A 273 -0.50 9.49 5.76
C VAL A 273 0.18 8.34 5.06
N SER A 274 -0.55 7.59 4.24
CA SER A 274 -0.01 6.55 3.38
C SER A 274 0.41 7.13 2.03
N VAL A 275 1.66 6.88 1.66
CA VAL A 275 2.23 7.23 0.37
C VAL A 275 2.99 6.03 -0.17
N HIS A 276 2.94 5.80 -1.47
CA HIS A 276 3.76 4.80 -2.14
C HIS A 276 4.91 5.48 -2.88
N TYR A 277 6.09 4.89 -2.82
CA TYR A 277 7.30 5.49 -3.39
C TYR A 277 8.09 4.48 -4.23
N TYR A 278 8.03 4.64 -5.54
CA TYR A 278 8.76 3.82 -6.51
C TYR A 278 9.63 4.66 -7.45
N ASP A 279 9.81 5.94 -7.12
CA ASP A 279 10.53 6.88 -7.98
C ASP A 279 12.06 6.73 -7.90
N PRO A 280 12.75 6.93 -9.03
CA PRO A 280 12.17 7.19 -10.35
C PRO A 280 11.54 5.92 -10.94
N VAL A 281 10.37 6.08 -11.56
CA VAL A 281 9.55 4.93 -12.02
C VAL A 281 10.23 4.07 -13.08
N ASP A 282 11.13 4.64 -13.88
CA ASP A 282 11.92 3.92 -14.87
C ASP A 282 12.92 2.94 -14.22
N TYR A 283 13.28 3.15 -12.97
CA TYR A 283 14.08 2.25 -12.14
C TYR A 283 13.21 1.41 -11.21
N GLY A 284 12.30 2.04 -10.47
CA GLY A 284 11.51 1.38 -9.40
C GLY A 284 10.41 0.46 -9.91
N LEU A 285 9.69 0.86 -10.95
CA LEU A 285 8.53 0.10 -11.47
C LEU A 285 8.78 -0.62 -12.78
N SER A 286 9.68 -0.14 -13.62
CA SER A 286 9.92 -0.73 -14.93
C SER A 286 10.61 -2.08 -14.81
N ALA A 287 9.93 -3.13 -15.23
CA ALA A 287 10.47 -4.48 -15.25
C ALA A 287 11.26 -4.80 -16.54
N THR A 288 10.96 -4.10 -17.63
CA THR A 288 11.53 -4.35 -18.95
C THR A 288 11.79 -3.06 -19.70
N SER A 289 12.66 -3.11 -20.69
CA SER A 289 12.98 -2.00 -21.59
C SER A 289 11.80 -1.50 -22.45
N THR A 290 10.69 -2.22 -22.45
CA THR A 290 9.47 -1.87 -23.21
C THR A 290 8.42 -1.15 -22.34
N ALA A 291 8.73 -0.86 -21.09
CA ALA A 291 7.83 -0.12 -20.22
C ALA A 291 7.56 1.28 -20.77
N SER A 292 6.31 1.72 -20.73
CA SER A 292 5.87 3.00 -21.31
C SER A 292 6.50 4.24 -20.65
N TYR A 293 6.88 4.12 -19.38
CA TYR A 293 7.52 5.18 -18.60
C TYR A 293 9.07 5.07 -18.56
N GLY A 294 9.66 4.35 -19.51
CA GLY A 294 11.11 4.17 -19.60
C GLY A 294 11.65 3.01 -18.79
N TYR A 295 12.96 2.78 -18.90
CA TYR A 295 13.66 1.72 -18.19
C TYR A 295 15.09 2.12 -17.86
N ARG A 296 15.50 1.91 -16.63
CA ARG A 296 16.87 1.98 -16.13
C ARG A 296 17.19 0.77 -15.27
N ASP A 297 18.44 0.30 -15.35
CA ASP A 297 18.92 -0.81 -14.53
C ASP A 297 19.93 -0.40 -13.44
N LYS A 298 20.26 0.91 -13.32
CA LYS A 298 21.20 1.45 -12.34
C LYS A 298 20.63 2.68 -11.64
N TRP A 299 21.04 2.89 -10.40
CA TRP A 299 20.64 4.02 -9.58
C TRP A 299 21.84 4.57 -8.78
N GLY A 300 21.91 5.88 -8.64
CA GLY A 300 22.89 6.55 -7.76
C GLY A 300 24.34 6.52 -8.24
N VAL A 301 24.58 6.18 -9.50
CA VAL A 301 25.90 6.11 -10.11
C VAL A 301 25.93 6.82 -11.45
N ASP A 302 27.10 7.35 -11.81
CA ASP A 302 27.34 7.90 -13.15
C ASP A 302 27.44 6.77 -14.16
N TYR A 303 26.64 6.82 -15.23
CA TYR A 303 26.74 5.86 -16.33
C TYR A 303 26.10 6.40 -17.61
N THR A 304 26.43 5.76 -18.73
CA THR A 304 25.76 5.98 -20.01
C THR A 304 25.09 4.69 -20.44
N ASP A 305 23.80 4.75 -20.76
CA ASP A 305 23.05 3.57 -21.20
C ASP A 305 23.36 3.16 -22.66
N ALA A 306 22.78 2.05 -23.09
CA ALA A 306 22.99 1.53 -24.45
C ALA A 306 22.47 2.48 -25.56
N ASN A 307 21.60 3.43 -25.23
CA ASN A 307 21.05 4.42 -26.15
C ASN A 307 21.88 5.73 -26.17
N GLY A 308 22.96 5.80 -25.38
CA GLY A 308 23.83 6.97 -25.27
C GLY A 308 23.33 8.04 -24.31
N LYS A 309 22.28 7.78 -23.52
CA LYS A 309 21.81 8.71 -22.47
C LYS A 309 22.70 8.61 -21.24
N THR A 310 23.22 9.75 -20.81
CA THR A 310 24.07 9.84 -19.62
C THR A 310 23.23 10.18 -18.40
N TYR A 311 23.50 9.47 -17.30
CA TYR A 311 22.91 9.68 -15.98
C TYR A 311 24.00 10.10 -15.00
N LYS A 312 23.65 10.99 -14.08
CA LYS A 312 24.50 11.42 -12.98
C LYS A 312 23.96 10.84 -11.68
N GLY A 313 24.79 10.12 -10.96
CA GLY A 313 24.38 9.49 -9.70
C GLY A 313 23.85 10.47 -8.67
N GLN A 314 24.45 11.68 -8.59
CA GLN A 314 24.01 12.71 -7.66
C GLN A 314 22.57 13.19 -7.94
N ASP A 315 22.15 13.21 -9.20
CA ASP A 315 20.79 13.62 -9.56
C ASP A 315 19.74 12.67 -8.96
N ASP A 316 20.05 11.39 -8.84
CA ASP A 316 19.16 10.39 -8.22
C ASP A 316 18.95 10.66 -6.73
N TYR A 317 20.03 11.00 -5.99
CA TYR A 317 19.96 11.37 -4.59
C TYR A 317 19.18 12.66 -4.37
N ASP A 318 19.48 13.67 -5.17
CA ASP A 318 18.82 14.99 -5.10
C ASP A 318 17.32 14.86 -5.42
N PHE A 319 16.97 14.02 -6.40
CA PHE A 319 15.59 13.74 -6.74
C PHE A 319 14.82 13.09 -5.58
N MET A 320 15.39 12.07 -4.94
CA MET A 320 14.76 11.41 -3.78
C MET A 320 14.58 12.40 -2.62
N ASP A 321 15.60 13.21 -2.31
CA ASP A 321 15.52 14.24 -1.27
C ASP A 321 14.41 15.24 -1.55
N ASN A 322 14.30 15.70 -2.80
CA ASN A 322 13.25 16.64 -3.21
C ASN A 322 11.85 16.01 -3.06
N MET A 323 11.68 14.77 -3.50
CA MET A 323 10.39 14.11 -3.47
C MET A 323 9.93 13.77 -2.05
N LEU A 324 10.78 13.23 -1.22
CA LEU A 324 10.47 12.99 0.20
C LEU A 324 10.26 14.32 0.93
N GLY A 325 11.02 15.35 0.58
CA GLY A 325 10.90 16.70 1.15
C GLY A 325 9.52 17.33 0.95
N LYS A 326 8.81 17.01 -0.13
CA LYS A 326 7.44 17.48 -0.37
C LYS A 326 6.45 17.01 0.70
N LEU A 327 6.70 15.86 1.30
CA LEU A 327 5.86 15.27 2.34
C LEU A 327 6.04 15.93 3.71
N LYS A 328 7.05 16.79 3.87
CA LYS A 328 7.27 17.56 5.13
C LYS A 328 6.07 18.41 5.51
N LYS A 329 5.21 18.79 4.56
CA LYS A 329 3.97 19.51 4.89
C LYS A 329 3.11 18.77 5.94
N PHE A 330 3.20 17.44 6.03
CA PHE A 330 2.50 16.62 7.02
C PHE A 330 3.33 16.41 8.29
N THR A 331 4.59 16.05 8.15
CA THR A 331 5.46 15.78 9.31
C THR A 331 5.74 17.04 10.13
N ASP A 332 5.80 18.20 9.51
CA ASP A 332 5.91 19.49 10.20
C ASP A 332 4.64 19.81 11.04
N GLN A 333 3.52 19.18 10.73
CA GLN A 333 2.28 19.25 11.52
C GLN A 333 2.17 18.14 12.58
N GLY A 334 3.15 17.24 12.66
CA GLY A 334 3.17 16.13 13.60
C GLY A 334 2.48 14.85 13.10
N TYR A 335 2.11 14.77 11.82
CA TYR A 335 1.63 13.54 11.20
C TYR A 335 2.79 12.71 10.66
N GLY A 336 2.87 11.45 11.03
CA GLY A 336 3.80 10.49 10.41
C GLY A 336 3.41 10.15 8.98
N ILE A 337 4.40 9.69 8.23
CA ILE A 337 4.20 9.15 6.89
C ILE A 337 4.58 7.68 6.90
N ILE A 338 3.72 6.83 6.36
CA ILE A 338 4.07 5.46 6.09
C ILE A 338 4.19 5.30 4.57
N LEU A 339 5.42 5.04 4.11
CA LEU A 339 5.63 4.62 2.72
C LEU A 339 5.19 3.16 2.63
N GLY A 340 3.87 2.96 2.55
CA GLY A 340 3.22 1.65 2.65
C GLY A 340 3.66 0.66 1.58
N GLU A 341 4.07 1.19 0.44
CA GLU A 341 4.82 0.48 -0.58
C GLU A 341 5.97 1.36 -1.05
N CYS A 342 7.14 0.78 -1.15
CA CYS A 342 8.30 1.42 -1.76
C CYS A 342 9.26 0.34 -2.24
N GLY A 343 10.08 0.67 -3.22
CA GLY A 343 11.09 -0.27 -3.63
C GLY A 343 11.40 -0.30 -5.12
N VAL A 344 11.96 -1.43 -5.52
CA VAL A 344 12.26 -1.81 -6.90
C VAL A 344 11.54 -3.11 -7.18
N VAL A 345 10.57 -3.09 -8.08
CA VAL A 345 9.60 -4.18 -8.27
C VAL A 345 10.25 -5.48 -8.76
N LYS A 346 11.30 -5.38 -9.58
CA LYS A 346 12.05 -6.56 -10.07
C LYS A 346 13.46 -6.58 -9.52
N GLY A 347 13.85 -7.67 -8.90
CA GLY A 347 15.12 -7.83 -8.20
C GLY A 347 16.41 -7.87 -9.05
N TYR A 348 16.34 -7.67 -10.36
CA TYR A 348 17.49 -7.82 -11.26
C TYR A 348 18.02 -6.48 -11.78
N LYS A 349 18.23 -5.54 -10.87
CA LYS A 349 18.81 -4.22 -11.18
C LYS A 349 20.00 -3.95 -10.29
N ASP A 350 20.95 -3.17 -10.81
CA ASP A 350 22.12 -2.76 -10.05
C ASP A 350 21.76 -1.71 -9.00
N ASN A 351 22.51 -1.66 -7.93
CA ASN A 351 22.43 -0.64 -6.87
C ASN A 351 21.12 -0.63 -6.04
N ILE A 352 20.35 -1.72 -6.03
CA ILE A 352 19.15 -1.81 -5.18
C ILE A 352 19.48 -1.61 -3.70
N PRO A 353 20.55 -2.20 -3.12
CA PRO A 353 20.91 -1.93 -1.72
C PRO A 353 21.24 -0.46 -1.45
N ASP A 354 21.86 0.26 -2.39
CA ASP A 354 22.16 1.68 -2.24
C ASP A 354 20.88 2.52 -2.24
N PHE A 355 19.98 2.26 -3.19
CA PHE A 355 18.65 2.85 -3.25
C PHE A 355 17.88 2.63 -1.95
N MET A 356 17.79 1.37 -1.51
CA MET A 356 17.07 0.98 -0.31
C MET A 356 17.65 1.64 0.95
N THR A 357 18.97 1.62 1.11
CA THR A 357 19.67 2.23 2.25
C THR A 357 19.40 3.72 2.32
N TYR A 358 19.51 4.42 1.19
CA TYR A 358 19.27 5.86 1.15
C TYR A 358 17.80 6.20 1.44
N LEU A 359 16.86 5.50 0.79
CA LEU A 359 15.42 5.66 1.03
C LEU A 359 15.07 5.43 2.51
N PHE A 360 15.55 4.35 3.10
CA PHE A 360 15.27 4.00 4.49
C PHE A 360 15.86 5.01 5.47
N THR A 361 17.09 5.43 5.24
CA THR A 361 17.78 6.40 6.09
C THR A 361 17.11 7.78 6.02
N GLN A 362 16.80 8.28 4.82
CA GLN A 362 16.14 9.57 4.66
C GLN A 362 14.71 9.56 5.19
N SER A 363 13.97 8.47 4.96
CA SER A 363 12.63 8.31 5.51
C SER A 363 12.62 8.47 7.03
N LYS A 364 13.52 7.82 7.73
CA LYS A 364 13.62 7.92 9.20
C LYS A 364 13.95 9.34 9.66
N LYS A 365 14.86 10.03 8.99
CA LYS A 365 15.19 11.43 9.31
C LYS A 365 13.98 12.36 9.18
N LEU A 366 13.06 12.05 8.29
CA LEU A 366 11.90 12.87 7.99
C LEU A 366 10.62 12.46 8.73
N GLY A 367 10.69 11.51 9.67
CA GLY A 367 9.51 11.06 10.42
C GLY A 367 8.62 10.09 9.65
N MET A 368 9.23 9.25 8.80
CA MET A 368 8.53 8.30 7.95
C MET A 368 8.92 6.86 8.27
N THR A 369 8.04 5.92 7.97
CA THR A 369 8.29 4.47 8.03
C THR A 369 8.23 3.88 6.63
N PRO A 370 9.35 3.41 6.05
CA PRO A 370 9.35 2.74 4.77
C PRO A 370 8.98 1.26 4.94
N VAL A 371 8.12 0.77 4.04
CA VAL A 371 7.66 -0.62 4.00
C VAL A 371 7.94 -1.18 2.60
N TRP A 372 8.97 -2.00 2.49
CA TRP A 372 9.47 -2.51 1.20
C TRP A 372 8.46 -3.43 0.53
N TRP A 373 8.21 -3.21 -0.76
CA TRP A 373 7.34 -4.08 -1.54
C TRP A 373 8.08 -5.33 -2.00
N ASP A 374 7.52 -6.48 -1.70
CA ASP A 374 8.02 -7.79 -2.14
C ASP A 374 6.86 -8.64 -2.66
N GLU A 375 6.90 -8.96 -3.94
CA GLU A 375 5.91 -9.81 -4.60
C GLU A 375 6.32 -11.29 -4.65
N GLY A 376 7.39 -11.67 -3.92
CA GLY A 376 7.91 -13.03 -3.88
C GLY A 376 9.32 -13.19 -4.45
N HIS A 377 10.04 -12.08 -4.69
CA HIS A 377 11.41 -12.14 -5.23
C HIS A 377 12.47 -12.11 -4.15
N TYR A 378 12.36 -11.16 -3.21
CA TYR A 378 13.45 -10.85 -2.28
C TYR A 378 13.57 -11.84 -1.14
N TYR A 379 12.43 -12.25 -0.60
CA TYR A 379 12.35 -13.04 0.62
C TYR A 379 11.78 -14.44 0.35
N ASN A 380 12.52 -15.48 0.75
CA ASN A 380 12.03 -16.85 0.75
C ASN A 380 11.09 -17.04 1.95
N ARG A 381 9.79 -16.97 1.70
CA ARG A 381 8.74 -16.98 2.74
C ARG A 381 8.61 -18.32 3.42
N GLY A 382 8.88 -19.43 2.70
CA GLY A 382 8.79 -20.78 3.23
C GLY A 382 9.92 -21.10 4.22
N ASP A 383 11.13 -20.65 3.92
CA ASP A 383 12.33 -20.98 4.70
C ASP A 383 12.81 -19.86 5.60
N GLY A 384 12.25 -18.65 5.49
CA GLY A 384 12.44 -17.57 6.44
C GLY A 384 13.77 -16.83 6.29
N TYR A 385 14.22 -16.55 5.07
CA TYR A 385 15.43 -15.77 4.81
C TYR A 385 15.29 -14.90 3.55
N PHE A 386 16.07 -13.83 3.45
CA PHE A 386 16.15 -13.08 2.21
C PHE A 386 16.99 -13.84 1.18
N ALA A 387 16.34 -14.28 0.10
CA ALA A 387 17.04 -14.92 -1.01
C ALA A 387 18.00 -13.94 -1.67
N TYR A 388 17.61 -12.67 -1.80
CA TYR A 388 18.51 -11.56 -2.14
C TYR A 388 19.21 -11.09 -0.86
N ASP A 389 20.36 -11.68 -0.56
CA ASP A 389 21.07 -11.45 0.70
C ASP A 389 21.47 -9.98 0.89
N ASP A 390 21.91 -9.30 -0.15
CA ASP A 390 22.30 -7.90 -0.08
C ASP A 390 21.13 -6.97 0.28
N VAL A 391 19.90 -7.30 -0.08
CA VAL A 391 18.69 -6.59 0.36
C VAL A 391 18.38 -6.89 1.83
N GLY A 392 18.43 -8.14 2.23
CA GLY A 392 18.27 -8.54 3.64
C GLY A 392 19.29 -7.86 4.55
N GLN A 393 20.54 -7.75 4.10
CA GLN A 393 21.61 -7.11 4.86
C GLN A 393 21.39 -5.60 5.06
N VAL A 394 20.61 -4.93 4.23
CA VAL A 394 20.23 -3.53 4.49
C VAL A 394 19.48 -3.41 5.80
N TYR A 395 18.44 -4.25 6.01
CA TYR A 395 17.72 -4.30 7.28
C TYR A 395 18.67 -4.60 8.46
N ALA A 396 19.46 -5.65 8.34
CA ALA A 396 20.34 -6.11 9.40
C ALA A 396 21.37 -5.04 9.81
N LYS A 397 21.97 -4.35 8.84
CA LYS A 397 22.95 -3.27 9.08
C LYS A 397 22.30 -2.05 9.73
N LEU A 398 21.13 -1.63 9.25
CA LEU A 398 20.44 -0.45 9.80
C LEU A 398 19.91 -0.67 11.21
N THR A 399 19.64 -1.92 11.60
CA THR A 399 19.06 -2.27 12.90
C THR A 399 20.08 -2.90 13.86
N GLY A 400 21.27 -3.24 13.38
CA GLY A 400 22.27 -3.99 14.17
C GLY A 400 21.87 -5.45 14.42
N SER A 401 20.94 -5.99 13.62
CA SER A 401 20.44 -7.35 13.78
C SER A 401 21.37 -8.38 13.17
N LYS A 402 21.27 -9.63 13.68
CA LYS A 402 21.99 -10.79 13.16
C LYS A 402 20.98 -11.80 12.63
N PRO A 403 20.75 -11.85 11.32
CA PRO A 403 19.72 -12.72 10.75
C PRO A 403 20.06 -14.21 10.95
N ASN A 404 19.00 -15.00 11.14
CA ASN A 404 19.08 -16.46 11.18
C ASN A 404 18.98 -17.01 9.76
N ILE A 405 20.10 -17.13 9.06
CA ILE A 405 20.13 -17.65 7.70
C ILE A 405 20.35 -19.16 7.76
N PRO A 406 19.41 -19.99 7.21
CA PRO A 406 19.59 -21.45 7.18
C PRO A 406 20.86 -21.84 6.40
N ALA A 407 21.53 -22.90 6.85
CA ALA A 407 22.71 -23.41 6.13
C ALA A 407 22.38 -23.89 4.70
N SER A 408 21.12 -24.24 4.45
CA SER A 408 20.60 -24.64 3.14
C SER A 408 20.16 -23.46 2.26
N ALA A 409 20.33 -22.21 2.72
CA ALA A 409 19.88 -21.04 1.98
C ALA A 409 20.59 -20.91 0.62
N GLU A 410 19.79 -20.65 -0.39
CA GLU A 410 20.28 -20.33 -1.73
C GLU A 410 20.27 -18.81 -1.89
N LEU A 411 21.43 -18.19 -1.75
CA LEU A 411 21.60 -16.74 -1.76
C LEU A 411 21.93 -16.24 -3.15
N VAL A 412 21.27 -15.18 -3.56
CA VAL A 412 21.52 -14.40 -4.76
C VAL A 412 21.74 -12.93 -4.41
N TYR A 413 22.15 -12.14 -5.38
CA TYR A 413 22.40 -10.71 -5.20
C TYR A 413 21.73 -9.92 -6.31
N THR A 414 21.42 -8.64 -6.06
CA THR A 414 20.87 -7.74 -7.07
C THR A 414 21.88 -7.53 -8.19
N GLY A 415 21.40 -7.23 -9.41
CA GLY A 415 22.26 -7.11 -10.59
C GLY A 415 22.62 -8.45 -11.27
N ILE A 416 22.24 -9.57 -10.70
CA ILE A 416 22.40 -10.89 -11.34
C ILE A 416 21.31 -11.04 -12.41
N LYS A 417 21.73 -11.36 -13.64
CA LYS A 417 20.84 -11.58 -14.79
C LYS A 417 20.67 -13.05 -15.12
#